data_30933f64f40cab5b6d1edbd217cff362
#
_entry.id   30933f64f40cab5b6d1edbd217cff362
#
_cell.length_a   1.000
_cell.length_b   1.000
_cell.length_c   1.000
_cell.angle_alpha   90.00
_cell.angle_beta   90.00
_cell.angle_gamma   90.00
#
_symmetry.space_group_name_H-M   'P 1'
#
loop_
_entity.id
_entity.type
_entity.pdbx_description
1 polymer ?
#
loop_
_entity_poly.entity_id
_entity_poly.type
_entity_poly.pdbx_seq_one_letter_code
_entity_poly.pdbx_strand_id
1 'polypeptide(L)'
;LNNSGGCGSLGMLYKYGQGVEKNLTKAAQFYSKACDLNDGRGCNGLGDLYDDGKGVEKNLTKAAQFYSKACDLNNGVGCKNLGALYYYGEGVEKDLIKAAYFYSKACDLDNGWWCSFLGDLYRSGDGVKQDSKKAVQFYSKGCELNNSFGCGALGVLYEYGQGVEKNSIKAVQFYSKACKLGDQEACEVLKEK
;
A
#
# COMPACT_ATOMS: atom_id res chain seq x y z
N LEU A 1 21.38 24.33 -0.53
CA LEU A 1 20.60 23.09 -0.70
C LEU A 1 19.12 23.34 -0.34
N ASN A 2 18.41 24.11 -1.19
CA ASN A 2 16.96 24.33 -1.07
C ASN A 2 16.16 23.46 -2.05
N ASN A 3 16.69 22.28 -2.41
CA ASN A 3 16.03 21.35 -3.32
C ASN A 3 15.52 20.14 -2.50
N SER A 4 14.20 20.01 -2.39
CA SER A 4 13.55 18.95 -1.65
C SER A 4 13.97 17.55 -2.13
N GLY A 5 14.00 17.35 -3.45
CA GLY A 5 14.41 16.07 -4.06
C GLY A 5 15.89 15.74 -3.80
N GLY A 6 16.78 16.76 -3.78
CA GLY A 6 18.18 16.58 -3.41
C GLY A 6 18.35 16.15 -1.95
N CYS A 7 17.59 16.75 -1.04
CA CYS A 7 17.60 16.36 0.37
C CYS A 7 17.07 14.93 0.53
N GLY A 8 15.96 14.57 -0.10
CA GLY A 8 15.40 13.21 -0.05
C GLY A 8 16.38 12.15 -0.57
N SER A 9 17.07 12.45 -1.68
CA SER A 9 18.09 11.57 -2.25
C SER A 9 19.29 11.38 -1.32
N LEU A 10 19.78 12.46 -0.70
CA LEU A 10 20.86 12.37 0.30
C LEU A 10 20.44 11.54 1.51
N GLY A 11 19.20 11.71 1.98
CA GLY A 11 18.63 10.86 3.04
C GLY A 11 18.71 9.37 2.69
N MET A 12 18.36 9.03 1.46
CA MET A 12 18.43 7.65 0.95
C MET A 12 19.88 7.14 0.86
N LEU A 13 20.79 7.94 0.32
CA LEU A 13 22.21 7.56 0.23
C LEU A 13 22.79 7.25 1.60
N TYR A 14 22.52 8.09 2.63
CA TYR A 14 22.97 7.83 4.00
C TYR A 14 22.23 6.66 4.66
N LYS A 15 20.94 6.42 4.35
CA LYS A 15 20.17 5.27 4.87
C LYS A 15 20.78 3.94 4.42
N TYR A 16 21.22 3.85 3.16
CA TYR A 16 21.70 2.61 2.56
C TYR A 16 23.24 2.51 2.43
N GLY A 17 23.95 3.61 2.63
CA GLY A 17 25.41 3.64 2.46
C GLY A 17 25.85 3.60 0.99
N GLN A 18 25.07 4.21 0.09
CA GLN A 18 25.37 4.21 -1.34
C GLN A 18 26.24 5.41 -1.71
N GLY A 19 27.50 5.17 -2.01
CA GLY A 19 28.48 6.21 -2.33
C GLY A 19 28.92 7.07 -1.14
N VAL A 20 28.38 6.82 0.06
CA VAL A 20 28.73 7.45 1.33
C VAL A 20 28.69 6.42 2.44
N GLU A 21 29.42 6.65 3.53
CA GLU A 21 29.30 5.81 4.71
C GLU A 21 27.87 5.85 5.28
N LYS A 22 27.31 4.67 5.57
CA LYS A 22 25.96 4.56 6.15
C LYS A 22 25.85 5.32 7.46
N ASN A 23 24.90 6.25 7.54
CA ASN A 23 24.66 7.06 8.73
C ASN A 23 23.18 7.41 8.88
N LEU A 24 22.49 6.67 9.75
CA LEU A 24 21.04 6.80 9.91
C LEU A 24 20.63 8.11 10.57
N THR A 25 21.48 8.70 11.43
CA THR A 25 21.23 10.02 12.02
C THR A 25 21.30 11.12 10.94
N LYS A 26 22.28 11.05 10.04
CA LYS A 26 22.33 11.97 8.88
C LYS A 26 21.16 11.73 7.94
N ALA A 27 20.77 10.46 7.72
CA ALA A 27 19.58 10.16 6.91
C ALA A 27 18.34 10.84 7.48
N ALA A 28 18.11 10.75 8.81
CA ALA A 28 16.99 11.41 9.47
C ALA A 28 17.02 12.95 9.28
N GLN A 29 18.19 13.57 9.41
CA GLN A 29 18.36 15.03 9.20
C GLN A 29 18.01 15.44 7.77
N PHE A 30 18.44 14.66 6.76
CA PHE A 30 18.16 14.98 5.36
C PHE A 30 16.70 14.69 4.99
N TYR A 31 16.09 13.61 5.50
CA TYR A 31 14.66 13.35 5.33
C TYR A 31 13.79 14.42 6.01
N SER A 32 14.19 14.91 7.20
CA SER A 32 13.50 16.02 7.86
C SER A 32 13.50 17.26 6.97
N LYS A 33 14.66 17.67 6.46
CA LYS A 33 14.77 18.80 5.52
C LYS A 33 13.92 18.62 4.27
N ALA A 34 13.92 17.41 3.69
CA ALA A 34 13.09 17.09 2.52
C ALA A 34 11.60 17.23 2.87
N CYS A 35 11.17 16.68 4.01
CA CYS A 35 9.80 16.76 4.49
C CYS A 35 9.36 18.20 4.79
N ASP A 36 10.24 19.04 5.36
CA ASP A 36 9.97 20.47 5.59
C ASP A 36 9.79 21.24 4.28
N LEU A 37 10.46 20.78 3.21
CA LEU A 37 10.31 21.28 1.85
C LEU A 37 9.17 20.57 1.06
N ASN A 38 8.25 19.89 1.75
CA ASN A 38 7.09 19.20 1.20
C ASN A 38 7.44 18.08 0.19
N ASP A 39 8.55 17.36 0.39
CA ASP A 39 8.82 16.10 -0.31
C ASP A 39 8.15 14.95 0.45
N GLY A 40 7.07 14.37 -0.10
CA GLY A 40 6.35 13.25 0.51
C GLY A 40 7.23 12.00 0.72
N ARG A 41 8.26 11.79 -0.12
CA ARG A 41 9.23 10.69 0.07
C ARG A 41 10.13 10.94 1.27
N GLY A 42 10.54 12.20 1.49
CA GLY A 42 11.29 12.61 2.67
C GLY A 42 10.47 12.40 3.95
N CYS A 43 9.19 12.82 3.95
CA CYS A 43 8.29 12.59 5.07
C CYS A 43 8.11 11.09 5.35
N ASN A 44 7.86 10.27 4.32
CA ASN A 44 7.74 8.82 4.49
C ASN A 44 9.05 8.21 5.03
N GLY A 45 10.20 8.58 4.46
CA GLY A 45 11.50 8.09 4.91
C GLY A 45 11.81 8.42 6.38
N LEU A 46 11.40 9.61 6.84
CA LEU A 46 11.51 10.00 8.23
C LEU A 46 10.53 9.21 9.13
N GLY A 47 9.31 8.99 8.65
CA GLY A 47 8.32 8.11 9.29
C GLY A 47 8.88 6.70 9.52
N ASP A 48 9.49 6.09 8.48
CA ASP A 48 10.13 4.77 8.58
C ASP A 48 11.24 4.74 9.67
N LEU A 49 12.04 5.79 9.77
CA LEU A 49 13.11 5.84 10.78
C LEU A 49 12.55 5.92 12.21
N TYR A 50 11.46 6.68 12.43
CA TYR A 50 10.76 6.71 13.71
C TYR A 50 10.02 5.41 14.04
N ASP A 51 9.46 4.75 13.04
CA ASP A 51 8.78 3.46 13.18
C ASP A 51 9.76 2.35 13.60
N ASP A 52 10.89 2.27 12.89
CA ASP A 52 11.93 1.29 13.17
C ASP A 52 12.80 1.62 14.40
N GLY A 53 12.86 2.88 14.84
CA GLY A 53 13.84 3.35 15.85
C GLY A 53 15.28 3.34 15.31
N LYS A 54 15.46 3.67 14.05
CA LYS A 54 16.76 3.63 13.36
C LYS A 54 17.30 5.04 13.10
N GLY A 55 18.40 5.41 13.77
CA GLY A 55 19.00 6.75 13.68
C GLY A 55 18.26 7.83 14.47
N VAL A 56 17.09 7.50 14.99
CA VAL A 56 16.25 8.26 15.92
C VAL A 56 15.63 7.30 16.94
N GLU A 57 15.20 7.80 18.08
CA GLU A 57 14.45 7.00 19.05
C GLU A 57 13.11 6.57 18.47
N LYS A 58 12.74 5.28 18.64
CA LYS A 58 11.48 4.73 18.15
C LYS A 58 10.28 5.51 18.70
N ASN A 59 9.42 5.98 17.81
CA ASN A 59 8.23 6.74 18.20
C ASN A 59 7.13 6.59 17.14
N LEU A 60 6.22 5.66 17.36
CA LEU A 60 5.14 5.35 16.42
C LEU A 60 4.15 6.49 16.24
N THR A 61 3.95 7.33 17.26
CA THR A 61 3.09 8.52 17.14
C THR A 61 3.73 9.55 16.18
N LYS A 62 5.05 9.76 16.26
CA LYS A 62 5.76 10.59 15.28
C LYS A 62 5.76 9.95 13.88
N ALA A 63 5.94 8.64 13.81
CA ALA A 63 5.83 7.92 12.52
C ALA A 63 4.49 8.18 11.87
N ALA A 64 3.37 8.05 12.61
CA ALA A 64 2.02 8.34 12.11
C ALA A 64 1.89 9.79 11.61
N GLN A 65 2.45 10.78 12.30
CA GLN A 65 2.43 12.18 11.87
C GLN A 65 3.17 12.38 10.54
N PHE A 66 4.35 11.78 10.38
CA PHE A 66 5.14 11.89 9.16
C PHE A 66 4.52 11.11 8.00
N TYR A 67 3.93 9.93 8.24
CA TYR A 67 3.18 9.21 7.22
C TYR A 67 1.91 9.96 6.80
N SER A 68 1.22 10.65 7.73
CA SER A 68 0.08 11.51 7.40
C SER A 68 0.51 12.63 6.47
N LYS A 69 1.58 13.36 6.81
CA LYS A 69 2.12 14.43 5.96
C LYS A 69 2.56 13.89 4.60
N ALA A 70 3.19 12.71 4.55
CA ALA A 70 3.55 12.06 3.29
C ALA A 70 2.31 11.74 2.44
N CYS A 71 1.26 11.19 3.06
CA CYS A 71 -0.01 10.88 2.39
C CYS A 71 -0.69 12.14 1.85
N ASP A 72 -0.71 13.23 2.60
CA ASP A 72 -1.26 14.52 2.17
C ASP A 72 -0.47 15.15 1.00
N LEU A 73 0.81 14.78 0.87
CA LEU A 73 1.68 15.10 -0.26
C LEU A 73 1.61 14.04 -1.39
N ASN A 74 0.53 13.25 -1.45
CA ASN A 74 0.29 12.22 -2.46
C ASN A 74 1.39 11.13 -2.51
N ASN A 75 2.05 10.83 -1.40
CA ASN A 75 2.92 9.68 -1.30
C ASN A 75 2.11 8.44 -0.92
N GLY A 76 1.86 7.56 -1.88
CA GLY A 76 1.04 6.36 -1.68
C GLY A 76 1.62 5.39 -0.63
N VAL A 77 2.95 5.36 -0.47
CA VAL A 77 3.61 4.55 0.58
C VAL A 77 3.31 5.13 1.97
N GLY A 78 3.31 6.46 2.11
CA GLY A 78 2.90 7.13 3.35
C GLY A 78 1.44 6.84 3.71
N CYS A 79 0.52 6.90 2.72
CA CYS A 79 -0.88 6.53 2.93
C CYS A 79 -1.01 5.08 3.42
N LYS A 80 -0.33 4.16 2.75
CA LYS A 80 -0.28 2.75 3.11
C LYS A 80 0.23 2.53 4.55
N ASN A 81 1.36 3.15 4.89
CA ASN A 81 1.96 3.00 6.22
C ASN A 81 1.03 3.56 7.30
N LEU A 82 0.42 4.72 7.07
CA LEU A 82 -0.57 5.27 8.00
C LEU A 82 -1.79 4.37 8.16
N GLY A 83 -2.29 3.81 7.05
CA GLY A 83 -3.38 2.83 7.06
C GLY A 83 -3.04 1.61 7.92
N ALA A 84 -1.80 1.10 7.83
CA ALA A 84 -1.32 -0.01 8.64
C ALA A 84 -1.29 0.33 10.14
N LEU A 85 -0.81 1.52 10.50
CA LEU A 85 -0.80 1.96 11.91
C LEU A 85 -2.23 2.00 12.48
N TYR A 86 -3.21 2.51 11.73
CA TYR A 86 -4.62 2.47 12.15
C TYR A 86 -5.20 1.06 12.18
N TYR A 87 -4.80 0.17 11.26
CA TYR A 87 -5.29 -1.21 11.21
C TYR A 87 -4.84 -2.02 12.43
N TYR A 88 -3.58 -1.86 12.85
CA TYR A 88 -3.02 -2.59 13.99
C TYR A 88 -3.20 -1.84 15.32
N GLY A 89 -3.46 -0.53 15.33
CA GLY A 89 -3.50 0.30 16.54
C GLY A 89 -2.10 0.61 17.07
N GLU A 90 -1.15 0.83 16.19
CA GLU A 90 0.25 1.09 16.54
C GLU A 90 0.57 2.59 16.47
N GLY A 91 0.89 3.21 17.63
CA GLY A 91 1.16 4.64 17.76
C GLY A 91 -0.07 5.55 17.57
N VAL A 92 -1.20 4.98 17.19
CA VAL A 92 -2.54 5.58 17.08
C VAL A 92 -3.58 4.61 17.62
N GLU A 93 -4.75 5.10 18.00
CA GLU A 93 -5.87 4.22 18.35
C GLU A 93 -6.31 3.41 17.13
N LYS A 94 -6.57 2.10 17.33
CA LYS A 94 -7.04 1.21 16.25
C LYS A 94 -8.34 1.73 15.68
N ASP A 95 -8.36 1.94 14.36
CA ASP A 95 -9.52 2.44 13.63
C ASP A 95 -9.53 1.85 12.21
N LEU A 96 -10.31 0.79 12.02
CA LEU A 96 -10.37 0.07 10.74
C LEU A 96 -11.03 0.89 9.63
N ILE A 97 -11.90 1.85 10.00
CA ILE A 97 -12.53 2.76 9.01
C ILE A 97 -11.47 3.72 8.47
N LYS A 98 -10.64 4.29 9.34
CA LYS A 98 -9.51 5.13 8.91
C LYS A 98 -8.49 4.32 8.12
N ALA A 99 -8.20 3.10 8.55
CA ALA A 99 -7.31 2.21 7.81
C ALA A 99 -7.80 2.01 6.36
N ALA A 100 -9.08 1.64 6.17
CA ALA A 100 -9.67 1.49 4.84
C ALA A 100 -9.63 2.79 4.02
N TYR A 101 -9.86 3.95 4.65
CA TYR A 101 -9.74 5.26 4.01
C TYR A 101 -8.33 5.52 3.47
N PHE A 102 -7.29 5.26 4.29
CA PHE A 102 -5.90 5.47 3.87
C PHE A 102 -5.43 4.43 2.84
N TYR A 103 -5.91 3.20 2.91
CA TYR A 103 -5.67 2.20 1.87
C TYR A 103 -6.36 2.57 0.55
N SER A 104 -7.55 3.20 0.60
CA SER A 104 -8.19 3.75 -0.61
C SER A 104 -7.35 4.84 -1.25
N LYS A 105 -6.81 5.77 -0.46
CA LYS A 105 -5.86 6.78 -0.97
C LYS A 105 -4.61 6.13 -1.59
N ALA A 106 -4.06 5.09 -0.96
CA ALA A 106 -2.91 4.37 -1.51
C ALA A 106 -3.24 3.65 -2.83
N CYS A 107 -4.45 3.09 -2.94
CA CYS A 107 -4.98 2.50 -4.17
C CYS A 107 -5.14 3.57 -5.28
N ASP A 108 -5.65 4.75 -4.95
CA ASP A 108 -5.85 5.84 -5.92
C ASP A 108 -4.52 6.41 -6.46
N LEU A 109 -3.42 6.17 -5.75
CA LEU A 109 -2.06 6.49 -6.17
C LEU A 109 -1.37 5.32 -6.91
N ASP A 110 -2.17 4.52 -7.64
CA ASP A 110 -1.75 3.47 -8.57
C ASP A 110 -0.99 2.29 -7.94
N ASN A 111 -1.35 1.92 -6.72
CA ASN A 111 -0.81 0.73 -6.08
C ASN A 111 -1.82 -0.43 -6.12
N GLY A 112 -1.68 -1.32 -7.11
CA GLY A 112 -2.60 -2.44 -7.36
C GLY A 112 -2.76 -3.40 -6.18
N TRP A 113 -1.73 -3.56 -5.35
CA TRP A 113 -1.81 -4.41 -4.16
C TRP A 113 -2.81 -3.86 -3.13
N TRP A 114 -2.77 -2.53 -2.88
CA TRP A 114 -3.67 -1.90 -1.91
C TRP A 114 -5.11 -1.81 -2.43
N CYS A 115 -5.28 -1.68 -3.75
CA CYS A 115 -6.60 -1.83 -4.36
C CYS A 115 -7.16 -3.23 -4.06
N SER A 116 -6.39 -4.28 -4.32
CA SER A 116 -6.84 -5.66 -4.08
C SER A 116 -7.07 -5.95 -2.60
N PHE A 117 -6.22 -5.44 -1.72
CA PHE A 117 -6.41 -5.56 -0.27
C PHE A 117 -7.71 -4.88 0.20
N LEU A 118 -8.00 -3.68 -0.34
CA LEU A 118 -9.26 -3.00 -0.05
C LEU A 118 -10.47 -3.78 -0.58
N GLY A 119 -10.33 -4.45 -1.73
CA GLY A 119 -11.32 -5.41 -2.24
C GLY A 119 -11.59 -6.54 -1.24
N ASP A 120 -10.54 -7.04 -0.60
CA ASP A 120 -10.67 -8.10 0.42
C ASP A 120 -11.37 -7.60 1.69
N LEU A 121 -11.08 -6.37 2.13
CA LEU A 121 -11.80 -5.75 3.26
C LEU A 121 -13.31 -5.61 2.96
N TYR A 122 -13.69 -5.17 1.76
CA TYR A 122 -15.11 -5.10 1.37
C TYR A 122 -15.74 -6.49 1.19
N ARG A 123 -14.99 -7.50 0.76
CA ARG A 123 -15.48 -8.87 0.64
C ARG A 123 -15.73 -9.50 2.01
N SER A 124 -14.84 -9.29 2.97
CA SER A 124 -14.93 -9.86 4.32
C SER A 124 -15.84 -9.04 5.25
N GLY A 125 -15.91 -7.73 5.05
CA GLY A 125 -16.55 -6.79 5.99
C GLY A 125 -15.64 -6.39 7.15
N ASP A 126 -14.32 -6.57 7.03
CA ASP A 126 -13.37 -6.20 8.07
C ASP A 126 -13.09 -4.68 8.04
N GLY A 127 -13.59 -3.97 9.05
CA GLY A 127 -13.47 -2.52 9.18
C GLY A 127 -14.35 -1.68 8.25
N VAL A 128 -15.05 -2.31 7.32
CA VAL A 128 -16.02 -1.68 6.43
C VAL A 128 -17.28 -2.54 6.33
N LYS A 129 -18.42 -1.94 5.96
CA LYS A 129 -19.60 -2.76 5.68
C LYS A 129 -19.32 -3.67 4.49
N GLN A 130 -19.58 -4.98 4.66
CA GLN A 130 -19.43 -5.95 3.60
C GLN A 130 -20.20 -5.53 2.33
N ASP A 131 -19.51 -5.52 1.19
CA ASP A 131 -20.08 -5.11 -0.09
C ASP A 131 -19.34 -5.82 -1.24
N SER A 132 -19.90 -6.91 -1.73
CA SER A 132 -19.31 -7.70 -2.81
C SER A 132 -19.18 -6.92 -4.12
N LYS A 133 -20.06 -5.94 -4.40
CA LYS A 133 -19.94 -5.10 -5.61
C LYS A 133 -18.74 -4.17 -5.52
N LYS A 134 -18.50 -3.56 -4.35
CA LYS A 134 -17.28 -2.77 -4.11
C LYS A 134 -16.04 -3.64 -4.15
N ALA A 135 -16.10 -4.86 -3.59
CA ALA A 135 -14.98 -5.80 -3.70
C ALA A 135 -14.59 -6.05 -5.16
N VAL A 136 -15.59 -6.29 -6.04
CA VAL A 136 -15.34 -6.43 -7.50
C VAL A 136 -14.67 -5.19 -8.06
N GLN A 137 -15.14 -3.97 -7.73
CA GLN A 137 -14.55 -2.74 -8.24
C GLN A 137 -13.07 -2.59 -7.85
N PHE A 138 -12.75 -2.84 -6.59
CA PHE A 138 -11.37 -2.72 -6.09
C PHE A 138 -10.45 -3.82 -6.60
N TYR A 139 -10.92 -5.07 -6.69
CA TYR A 139 -10.15 -6.12 -7.33
C TYR A 139 -9.93 -5.86 -8.82
N SER A 140 -10.93 -5.29 -9.53
CA SER A 140 -10.78 -4.90 -10.93
C SER A 140 -9.66 -3.87 -11.09
N LYS A 141 -9.66 -2.82 -10.27
CA LYS A 141 -8.61 -1.81 -10.27
C LYS A 141 -7.23 -2.42 -9.94
N GLY A 142 -7.16 -3.33 -8.95
CA GLY A 142 -5.94 -4.06 -8.63
C GLY A 142 -5.44 -4.91 -9.81
N CYS A 143 -6.33 -5.63 -10.46
CA CYS A 143 -6.02 -6.45 -11.62
C CYS A 143 -5.59 -5.61 -12.84
N GLU A 144 -6.20 -4.45 -13.08
CA GLU A 144 -5.79 -3.49 -14.11
C GLU A 144 -4.36 -3.00 -13.87
N LEU A 145 -3.99 -2.77 -12.60
CA LEU A 145 -2.64 -2.43 -12.15
C LEU A 145 -1.71 -3.66 -12.03
N ASN A 146 -2.04 -4.78 -12.68
CA ASN A 146 -1.25 -6.00 -12.74
C ASN A 146 -0.97 -6.65 -11.37
N ASN A 147 -1.87 -6.49 -10.41
CA ASN A 147 -1.80 -7.27 -9.18
C ASN A 147 -2.43 -8.66 -9.40
N SER A 148 -1.63 -9.71 -9.26
CA SER A 148 -2.05 -11.09 -9.51
C SER A 148 -3.17 -11.55 -8.57
N PHE A 149 -3.09 -11.18 -7.29
CA PHE A 149 -4.10 -11.48 -6.28
C PHE A 149 -5.47 -10.88 -6.66
N GLY A 150 -5.51 -9.60 -7.08
CA GLY A 150 -6.75 -8.96 -7.54
C GLY A 150 -7.36 -9.67 -8.77
N CYS A 151 -6.53 -10.12 -9.71
CA CYS A 151 -7.00 -10.89 -10.86
C CYS A 151 -7.55 -12.26 -10.44
N GLY A 152 -6.85 -12.98 -9.58
CA GLY A 152 -7.30 -14.27 -9.05
C GLY A 152 -8.62 -14.15 -8.29
N ALA A 153 -8.73 -13.15 -7.41
CA ALA A 153 -9.97 -12.86 -6.67
C ALA A 153 -11.15 -12.57 -7.61
N LEU A 154 -10.94 -11.81 -8.70
CA LEU A 154 -11.99 -11.62 -9.72
C LEU A 154 -12.40 -12.93 -10.38
N GLY A 155 -11.45 -13.80 -10.68
CA GLY A 155 -11.73 -15.13 -11.20
C GLY A 155 -12.73 -15.86 -10.31
N VAL A 156 -12.48 -15.89 -9.00
CA VAL A 156 -13.37 -16.48 -7.99
C VAL A 156 -14.75 -15.80 -7.99
N LEU A 157 -14.80 -14.47 -7.96
CA LEU A 157 -16.08 -13.75 -7.91
C LEU A 157 -16.95 -14.02 -9.15
N TYR A 158 -16.36 -14.07 -10.34
CA TYR A 158 -17.09 -14.43 -11.57
C TYR A 158 -17.47 -15.92 -11.64
N GLU A 159 -16.68 -16.80 -11.05
CA GLU A 159 -16.98 -18.24 -11.01
C GLU A 159 -18.21 -18.54 -10.15
N TYR A 160 -18.31 -17.86 -9.00
CA TYR A 160 -19.41 -18.10 -8.03
C TYR A 160 -20.55 -17.08 -8.13
N GLY A 161 -20.42 -16.02 -8.92
CA GLY A 161 -21.45 -14.98 -9.04
C GLY A 161 -21.55 -14.09 -7.81
N GLN A 162 -20.43 -13.80 -7.16
CA GLN A 162 -20.38 -12.97 -5.95
C GLN A 162 -20.18 -11.49 -6.30
N GLY A 163 -21.21 -10.68 -6.13
CA GLY A 163 -21.20 -9.25 -6.48
C GLY A 163 -21.25 -8.95 -7.98
N VAL A 164 -21.18 -9.98 -8.81
CA VAL A 164 -21.31 -9.96 -10.27
C VAL A 164 -22.17 -11.14 -10.74
N GLU A 165 -22.68 -11.07 -11.96
CA GLU A 165 -23.31 -12.23 -12.60
C GLU A 165 -22.28 -13.33 -12.85
N LYS A 166 -22.65 -14.57 -12.53
CA LYS A 166 -21.79 -15.74 -12.76
C LYS A 166 -21.40 -15.85 -14.23
N ASN A 167 -20.09 -15.95 -14.49
CA ASN A 167 -19.56 -16.03 -15.84
C ASN A 167 -18.25 -16.82 -15.88
N SER A 168 -18.33 -18.10 -16.22
CA SER A 168 -17.17 -19.00 -16.25
C SER A 168 -16.12 -18.60 -17.30
N ILE A 169 -16.53 -17.95 -18.40
CA ILE A 169 -15.58 -17.49 -19.43
C ILE A 169 -14.72 -16.36 -18.85
N LYS A 170 -15.35 -15.37 -18.19
CA LYS A 170 -14.62 -14.29 -17.53
C LYS A 170 -13.75 -14.83 -16.38
N ALA A 171 -14.25 -15.80 -15.61
CA ALA A 171 -13.45 -16.43 -14.55
C ALA A 171 -12.13 -16.99 -15.09
N VAL A 172 -12.20 -17.79 -16.19
CA VAL A 172 -11.01 -18.34 -16.85
C VAL A 172 -10.08 -17.24 -17.37
N GLN A 173 -10.62 -16.14 -17.93
CA GLN A 173 -9.80 -15.02 -18.39
C GLN A 173 -9.02 -14.37 -17.25
N PHE A 174 -9.67 -14.13 -16.08
CA PHE A 174 -9.04 -13.55 -14.92
C PHE A 174 -8.02 -14.49 -14.27
N TYR A 175 -8.32 -15.79 -14.15
CA TYR A 175 -7.35 -16.78 -13.69
C TYR A 175 -6.13 -16.85 -14.63
N SER A 176 -6.36 -16.80 -15.96
CA SER A 176 -5.26 -16.78 -16.94
C SER A 176 -4.36 -15.55 -16.77
N LYS A 177 -4.98 -14.37 -16.53
CA LYS A 177 -4.20 -13.15 -16.24
C LYS A 177 -3.44 -13.28 -14.92
N ALA A 178 -4.07 -13.79 -13.87
CA ALA A 178 -3.42 -13.99 -12.56
C ALA A 178 -2.24 -14.96 -12.66
N CYS A 179 -2.43 -16.10 -13.35
CA CYS A 179 -1.37 -17.08 -13.61
C CYS A 179 -0.17 -16.46 -14.35
N LYS A 180 -0.42 -15.68 -15.41
CA LYS A 180 0.64 -14.96 -16.15
C LYS A 180 1.38 -13.95 -15.28
N LEU A 181 0.73 -13.41 -14.25
CA LEU A 181 1.32 -12.50 -13.26
C LEU A 181 1.99 -13.23 -12.09
N GLY A 182 2.08 -14.56 -12.13
CA GLY A 182 2.79 -15.38 -11.16
C GLY A 182 1.93 -15.98 -10.04
N ASP A 183 0.59 -15.92 -10.14
CA ASP A 183 -0.31 -16.57 -9.19
C ASP A 183 -0.36 -18.08 -9.49
N GLN A 184 0.24 -18.87 -8.61
CA GLN A 184 0.38 -20.31 -8.77
C GLN A 184 -0.97 -21.03 -8.62
N GLU A 185 -1.82 -20.57 -7.67
CA GLU A 185 -3.16 -21.15 -7.46
C GLU A 185 -4.03 -20.97 -8.72
N ALA A 186 -4.00 -19.79 -9.31
CA ALA A 186 -4.72 -19.52 -10.54
C ALA A 186 -4.23 -20.41 -11.71
N CYS A 187 -2.92 -20.72 -11.76
CA CYS A 187 -2.37 -21.66 -12.75
C CYS A 187 -2.87 -23.09 -12.53
N GLU A 188 -3.01 -23.51 -11.28
CA GLU A 188 -3.52 -24.84 -10.93
C GLU A 188 -5.01 -24.98 -11.27
N VAL A 189 -5.82 -23.99 -10.91
CA VAL A 189 -7.25 -23.95 -11.26
C VAL A 189 -7.48 -24.07 -12.77
N LEU A 190 -6.59 -23.51 -13.60
CA LEU A 190 -6.70 -23.61 -15.06
C LEU A 190 -6.40 -25.01 -15.61
N LYS A 191 -5.63 -25.83 -14.90
CA LYS A 191 -5.33 -27.21 -15.33
C LYS A 191 -6.48 -28.17 -15.08
N GLU A 192 -7.38 -27.82 -14.16
CA GLU A 192 -8.53 -28.63 -13.76
C GLU A 192 -9.80 -28.31 -14.59
N LYS A 193 -9.75 -27.31 -15.45
CA LYS A 193 -10.88 -26.84 -16.30
C LYS A 193 -10.66 -27.13 -17.78
#